data_4ccdb785fcbd0c1ddcb7eeb67d1cfef5
#
_entry.id   4ccdb785fcbd0c1ddcb7eeb67d1cfef5
#
_cell.length_a   1.000
_cell.length_b   1.000
_cell.length_c   1.000
_cell.angle_alpha   90.00
_cell.angle_beta   90.00
_cell.angle_gamma   90.00
#
_symmetry.space_group_name_H-M   'P 1'
#
loop_
_entity.id
_entity.type
_entity.pdbx_description
1 polymer ?
#
loop_
_entity_poly.entity_id
_entity_poly.type
_entity_poly.pdbx_seq_one_letter_code
_entity_poly.pdbx_strand_id
1 'polypeptide(L)'
;MFLGTQRRFGVELEFVGVDRAELARAISAQGVDCVVEGYNHRTQSHWKIVTDASCGYEMVSPILQGESGFFDLKIVMDTMTEMGCRVNRQTGVHVHLEAADLTALDVKNIV
;
A
#
# COMPACT_ATOMS: atom_id res chain seq x y z
N MET A 1 0.93 -0.53 17.34
CA MET A 1 2.26 -0.67 17.87
C MET A 1 3.24 -1.12 16.80
N PHE A 2 4.36 -0.49 16.77
CA PHE A 2 5.41 -0.91 15.86
C PHE A 2 5.99 -2.25 16.33
N LEU A 3 6.20 -3.17 15.41
CA LEU A 3 6.66 -4.51 15.75
C LEU A 3 8.09 -4.54 16.28
N GLY A 4 8.80 -3.43 16.20
CA GLY A 4 10.15 -3.34 16.74
C GLY A 4 11.14 -4.19 16.00
N THR A 5 10.90 -4.45 14.74
CA THR A 5 11.74 -5.34 13.98
C THR A 5 12.12 -4.73 12.66
N GLN A 6 13.15 -5.31 12.06
CA GLN A 6 13.56 -4.95 10.71
C GLN A 6 12.96 -5.88 9.66
N ARG A 7 11.88 -6.57 10.01
CA ARG A 7 11.21 -7.46 9.07
C ARG A 7 10.66 -6.67 7.91
N ARG A 8 10.75 -7.26 6.75
CA ARG A 8 10.23 -6.65 5.54
C ARG A 8 8.76 -7.00 5.36
N PHE A 9 8.02 -6.08 4.76
CA PHE A 9 6.61 -6.33 4.51
C PHE A 9 6.19 -5.58 3.25
N GLY A 10 5.05 -5.97 2.71
CA GLY A 10 4.44 -5.30 1.57
C GLY A 10 2.97 -5.10 1.82
N VAL A 11 2.40 -4.11 1.17
CA VAL A 11 0.99 -3.75 1.35
C VAL A 11 0.33 -3.59 -0.01
N GLU A 12 -0.89 -4.11 -0.14
CA GLU A 12 -1.74 -3.91 -1.29
C GLU A 12 -3.08 -3.39 -0.81
N LEU A 13 -3.52 -2.28 -1.39
CA LEU A 13 -4.77 -1.64 -0.99
C LEU A 13 -5.65 -1.45 -2.23
N GLU A 14 -6.80 -2.11 -2.26
CA GLU A 14 -7.78 -1.89 -3.32
C GLU A 14 -8.59 -0.64 -2.99
N PHE A 15 -8.80 0.21 -3.97
CA PHE A 15 -9.51 1.46 -3.73
C PHE A 15 -10.28 1.91 -4.96
N VAL A 16 -11.24 2.79 -4.70
CA VAL A 16 -12.01 3.48 -5.75
C VAL A 16 -12.20 4.93 -5.30
N GLY A 17 -12.71 5.75 -6.18
CA GLY A 17 -13.18 7.08 -5.80
C GLY A 17 -12.23 8.21 -6.10
N VAL A 18 -11.08 7.95 -6.70
CA VAL A 18 -10.13 9.01 -7.03
C VAL A 18 -9.39 8.65 -8.32
N ASP A 19 -9.00 9.66 -9.07
CA ASP A 19 -8.19 9.46 -10.27
C ASP A 19 -6.78 9.02 -9.88
N ARG A 20 -6.31 7.94 -10.51
CA ARG A 20 -5.03 7.35 -10.14
C ARG A 20 -3.84 8.27 -10.43
N ALA A 21 -3.90 9.02 -11.53
CA ALA A 21 -2.81 9.92 -11.86
C ALA A 21 -2.72 11.07 -10.87
N GLU A 22 -3.85 11.59 -10.44
CA GLU A 22 -3.87 12.63 -9.42
C GLU A 22 -3.38 12.11 -8.08
N LEU A 23 -3.78 10.90 -7.73
CA LEU A 23 -3.31 10.28 -6.49
C LEU A 23 -1.80 10.07 -6.50
N ALA A 24 -1.26 9.57 -7.61
CA ALA A 24 0.17 9.37 -7.71
C ALA A 24 0.93 10.69 -7.55
N ARG A 25 0.41 11.75 -8.17
CA ARG A 25 1.05 13.07 -8.03
C ARG A 25 0.99 13.58 -6.60
N ALA A 26 -0.14 13.38 -5.93
CA ALA A 26 -0.29 13.84 -4.55
C ALA A 26 0.65 13.10 -3.61
N ILE A 27 0.80 11.79 -3.79
CA ILE A 27 1.70 11.01 -2.97
C ILE A 27 3.15 11.41 -3.23
N SER A 28 3.50 11.58 -4.50
CA SER A 28 4.86 11.99 -4.86
C SER A 28 5.20 13.37 -4.29
N ALA A 29 4.21 14.26 -4.22
CA ALA A 29 4.42 15.58 -3.63
C ALA A 29 4.72 15.50 -2.13
N GLN A 30 4.36 14.40 -1.48
CA GLN A 30 4.67 14.19 -0.07
C GLN A 30 6.04 13.54 0.14
N GLY A 31 6.78 13.28 -0.93
CA GLY A 31 8.11 12.70 -0.83
C GLY A 31 8.16 11.19 -0.97
N VAL A 32 7.04 10.55 -1.28
CA VAL A 32 7.00 9.10 -1.48
C VAL A 32 6.85 8.82 -2.97
N ASP A 33 7.77 8.06 -3.53
CA ASP A 33 7.78 7.80 -4.96
C ASP A 33 6.60 6.90 -5.33
N CYS A 34 5.71 7.39 -6.19
CA CYS A 34 4.51 6.66 -6.58
C CYS A 34 4.24 6.88 -8.07
N VAL A 35 4.05 5.80 -8.79
CA VAL A 35 3.91 5.80 -10.25
C VAL A 35 2.70 4.97 -10.66
N VAL A 36 1.99 5.43 -11.69
CA VAL A 36 0.93 4.63 -12.31
C VAL A 36 1.58 3.66 -13.30
N GLU A 37 1.25 2.37 -13.19
CA GLU A 37 1.78 1.35 -14.08
C GLU A 37 0.66 0.50 -14.64
N GLY A 38 0.93 -0.16 -15.77
CA GLY A 38 0.05 -1.19 -16.26
C GLY A 38 0.05 -2.38 -15.32
N TYR A 39 -0.99 -3.21 -15.40
CA TYR A 39 -1.13 -4.35 -14.51
C TYR A 39 0.09 -5.28 -14.61
N ASN A 40 0.70 -5.57 -13.47
CA ASN A 40 1.82 -6.51 -13.41
C ASN A 40 1.96 -6.99 -11.97
N HIS A 41 2.70 -8.10 -11.80
CA HIS A 41 2.92 -8.69 -10.49
C HIS A 41 4.32 -8.41 -9.95
N ARG A 42 5.07 -7.52 -10.59
CA ARG A 42 6.44 -7.27 -10.17
C ARG A 42 6.47 -6.33 -8.98
N THR A 43 7.34 -6.63 -8.02
CA THR A 43 7.63 -5.72 -6.93
C THR A 43 8.63 -4.70 -7.43
N GLN A 44 8.30 -3.43 -7.30
CA GLN A 44 9.15 -2.34 -7.74
C GLN A 44 9.85 -1.70 -6.55
N SER A 45 10.74 -0.75 -6.82
CA SER A 45 11.37 0.04 -5.77
C SER A 45 10.56 1.27 -5.40
N HIS A 46 9.41 1.45 -6.00
CA HIS A 46 8.49 2.57 -5.75
C HIS A 46 7.10 2.02 -5.54
N TRP A 47 6.23 2.82 -4.96
CA TRP A 47 4.80 2.50 -4.88
C TRP A 47 4.22 2.56 -6.29
N LYS A 48 3.26 1.72 -6.57
CA LYS A 48 2.62 1.73 -7.88
C LYS A 48 1.11 1.63 -7.73
N ILE A 49 0.41 2.24 -8.68
CA ILE A 49 -1.04 2.12 -8.78
C ILE A 49 -1.31 1.36 -10.06
N VAL A 50 -1.96 0.21 -9.93
CA VAL A 50 -2.27 -0.63 -11.08
C VAL A 50 -3.77 -0.82 -11.16
N THR A 51 -4.25 -1.16 -12.36
CA THR A 51 -5.66 -1.46 -12.58
C THR A 51 -5.93 -2.88 -12.12
N ASP A 52 -6.95 -3.04 -11.28
CA ASP A 52 -7.43 -4.36 -10.91
C ASP A 52 -8.39 -4.85 -11.99
N ALA A 53 -8.29 -6.13 -12.31
CA ALA A 53 -9.11 -6.72 -13.37
C ALA A 53 -10.60 -6.67 -13.04
N SER A 54 -10.98 -6.66 -11.78
CA SER A 54 -12.39 -6.70 -11.40
C SER A 54 -13.05 -5.33 -11.52
N CYS A 55 -12.61 -4.34 -10.75
CA CYS A 55 -13.07 -2.97 -10.87
C CYS A 55 -12.34 -2.13 -9.83
N GLY A 56 -11.75 -1.04 -10.24
CA GLY A 56 -11.02 -0.18 -9.32
C GLY A 56 -9.54 -0.29 -9.52
N TYR A 57 -8.82 0.22 -8.56
CA TYR A 57 -7.37 0.31 -8.62
C TYR A 57 -6.75 -0.33 -7.41
N GLU A 58 -5.48 -0.69 -7.54
CA GLU A 58 -4.73 -1.28 -6.45
C GLU A 58 -3.46 -0.47 -6.22
N MET A 59 -3.27 -0.04 -4.97
CA MET A 59 -2.05 0.60 -4.53
C MET A 59 -1.12 -0.48 -4.00
N VAL A 60 0.06 -0.63 -4.60
CA VAL A 60 1.00 -1.69 -4.25
C VAL A 60 2.29 -1.06 -3.77
N SER A 61 2.74 -1.45 -2.59
CA SER A 61 3.98 -0.92 -2.05
C SER A 61 5.19 -1.62 -2.62
N PRO A 62 6.36 -0.96 -2.56
CA PRO A 62 7.61 -1.71 -2.65
C PRO A 62 7.79 -2.55 -1.39
N ILE A 63 8.90 -3.23 -1.26
CA ILE A 63 9.23 -3.91 -0.02
C ILE A 63 9.54 -2.83 1.02
N LEU A 64 8.79 -2.84 2.11
CA LEU A 64 8.94 -1.87 3.19
C LEU A 64 9.67 -2.52 4.34
N GLN A 65 10.35 -1.72 5.14
CA GLN A 65 11.11 -2.25 6.26
C GLN A 65 11.21 -1.22 7.37
N GLY A 66 10.98 -1.67 8.60
CA GLY A 66 11.23 -0.87 9.77
C GLY A 66 10.33 0.35 9.87
N GLU A 67 10.80 1.32 10.65
CA GLU A 67 10.03 2.54 10.88
C GLU A 67 9.86 3.37 9.62
N SER A 68 10.87 3.40 8.76
CA SER A 68 10.76 4.17 7.53
C SER A 68 9.67 3.59 6.64
N GLY A 69 9.52 2.26 6.61
CA GLY A 69 8.45 1.64 5.85
C GLY A 69 7.08 2.00 6.40
N PHE A 70 6.92 2.01 7.71
CA PHE A 70 5.66 2.42 8.32
C PHE A 70 5.38 3.90 8.11
N PHE A 71 6.42 4.72 8.12
CA PHE A 71 6.25 6.14 7.85
C PHE A 71 5.73 6.38 6.43
N ASP A 72 6.32 5.71 5.46
CA ASP A 72 5.84 5.82 4.08
C ASP A 72 4.41 5.32 3.92
N LEU A 73 4.08 4.21 4.57
CA LEU A 73 2.73 3.68 4.54
C LEU A 73 1.73 4.70 5.12
N LYS A 74 2.10 5.35 6.21
CA LYS A 74 1.23 6.36 6.82
C LYS A 74 0.99 7.52 5.86
N ILE A 75 2.04 7.99 5.20
CA ILE A 75 1.91 9.08 4.24
C ILE A 75 0.95 8.69 3.12
N VAL A 76 1.11 7.48 2.58
CA VAL A 76 0.26 7.01 1.49
C VAL A 76 -1.19 6.91 1.95
N MET A 77 -1.43 6.32 3.10
CA MET A 77 -2.80 6.15 3.59
C MET A 77 -3.45 7.48 3.94
N ASP A 78 -2.70 8.40 4.55
CA ASP A 78 -3.24 9.71 4.87
C ASP A 78 -3.59 10.48 3.59
N THR A 79 -2.74 10.41 2.59
CA THR A 79 -3.00 11.08 1.32
C THR A 79 -4.24 10.50 0.63
N MET A 80 -4.36 9.17 0.63
CA MET A 80 -5.53 8.52 0.07
C MET A 80 -6.80 8.97 0.78
N THR A 81 -6.76 9.05 2.10
CA THR A 81 -7.91 9.48 2.89
C THR A 81 -8.28 10.93 2.58
N GLU A 82 -7.30 11.79 2.51
CA GLU A 82 -7.53 13.20 2.22
C GLU A 82 -8.13 13.42 0.83
N MET A 83 -7.78 12.58 -0.11
CA MET A 83 -8.30 12.68 -1.48
C MET A 83 -9.64 11.98 -1.66
N GLY A 84 -10.16 11.35 -0.61
CA GLY A 84 -11.47 10.73 -0.68
C GLY A 84 -11.48 9.32 -1.23
N CYS A 85 -10.35 8.64 -1.23
CA CYS A 85 -10.32 7.23 -1.63
C CYS A 85 -11.18 6.39 -0.71
N ARG A 86 -11.87 5.44 -1.30
CA ARG A 86 -12.61 4.44 -0.54
C ARG A 86 -11.89 3.10 -0.63
N VAL A 87 -11.51 2.55 0.50
CA VAL A 87 -10.81 1.27 0.58
C VAL A 87 -11.74 0.26 1.23
N ASN A 88 -11.85 -0.91 0.62
CA ASN A 88 -12.63 -1.99 1.19
C ASN A 88 -11.78 -2.69 2.24
N ARG A 89 -12.10 -2.46 3.52
CA ARG A 89 -11.29 -2.99 4.62
C ARG A 89 -11.41 -4.48 4.82
N GLN A 90 -12.48 -5.10 4.29
CA GLN A 90 -12.69 -6.52 4.47
C GLN A 90 -11.95 -7.34 3.43
N THR A 91 -11.89 -6.87 2.21
CA THR A 91 -11.30 -7.63 1.12
C THR A 91 -10.21 -6.88 0.37
N GLY A 92 -10.06 -5.59 0.63
CA GLY A 92 -9.19 -4.72 -0.15
C GLY A 92 -7.86 -4.36 0.49
N VAL A 93 -7.55 -4.90 1.66
CA VAL A 93 -6.27 -4.60 2.34
C VAL A 93 -5.54 -5.91 2.56
N HIS A 94 -4.34 -6.00 1.98
CA HIS A 94 -3.51 -7.20 2.08
C HIS A 94 -2.14 -6.79 2.57
N VAL A 95 -1.66 -7.43 3.62
CA VAL A 95 -0.33 -7.19 4.16
C VAL A 95 0.46 -8.48 4.06
N HIS A 96 1.61 -8.42 3.41
CA HIS A 96 2.49 -9.55 3.23
C HIS A 96 3.70 -9.35 4.14
N LEU A 97 3.91 -10.29 5.05
CA LEU A 97 4.99 -10.20 6.03
C LEU A 97 6.10 -11.19 5.69
N GLU A 98 7.32 -10.72 5.76
CA GLU A 98 8.47 -11.60 5.69
C GLU A 98 8.62 -12.23 7.06
N ALA A 99 8.55 -13.49 7.13
CA ALA A 99 8.98 -14.29 8.25
C ALA A 99 8.07 -15.48 8.40
N ALA A 100 8.70 -16.62 8.51
CA ALA A 100 7.98 -17.87 8.61
C ALA A 100 7.29 -18.03 9.96
N ASP A 101 7.66 -17.25 10.94
CA ASP A 101 7.12 -17.38 12.29
C ASP A 101 5.87 -16.54 12.53
N LEU A 102 5.42 -15.77 11.55
CA LEU A 102 4.19 -15.00 11.69
C LEU A 102 3.03 -15.74 11.06
N THR A 103 1.88 -15.59 11.66
CA THR A 103 0.68 -16.26 11.17
C THR A 103 -0.18 -15.29 10.37
N ALA A 104 -1.06 -15.84 9.53
CA ALA A 104 -1.98 -15.02 8.78
C ALA A 104 -2.95 -14.27 9.68
N LEU A 105 -3.21 -14.79 10.85
CA LEU A 105 -4.09 -14.13 11.80
C LEU A 105 -3.53 -12.79 12.23
N ASP A 106 -2.23 -12.71 12.44
CA ASP A 106 -1.60 -11.47 12.84
C ASP A 106 -1.78 -10.40 11.78
N VAL A 107 -1.72 -10.79 10.52
CA VAL A 107 -1.91 -9.85 9.43
C VAL A 107 -3.30 -9.25 9.45
N LYS A 108 -4.31 -10.06 9.72
CA LYS A 108 -5.69 -9.58 9.71
C LYS A 108 -5.97 -8.55 10.79
N ASN A 109 -5.23 -8.57 11.85
CA ASN A 109 -5.46 -7.70 12.98
C ASN A 109 -4.71 -6.38 12.91
N ILE A 110 -3.95 -6.18 11.88
CA ILE A 110 -3.19 -4.95 11.70
C ILE A 110 -4.07 -3.79 11.26
N VAL A 111 -5.16 -4.08 10.61
CA VAL A 111 -6.03 -3.06 10.02
C VAL A 111 -7.28 -2.74 10.92
#